data_fcdad6d719d8d62ec8b8f9edb8947adc
#
_entry.id   fcdad6d719d8d62ec8b8f9edb8947adc
#
_cell.length_a   1.000
_cell.length_b   1.000
_cell.length_c   1.000
_cell.angle_alpha   90.00
_cell.angle_beta   90.00
_cell.angle_gamma   90.00
#
_symmetry.space_group_name_H-M   'P 1'
#
loop_
_entity.id
_entity.type
_entity.pdbx_description
1 polymer ?
#
loop_
_entity_poly.entity_id
_entity_poly.type
_entity_poly.pdbx_seq_one_letter_code
_entity_poly.pdbx_strand_id
1 'polypeptide(L)'
;AICNSYIEIVPGHVHLRELADIAKEEIRKAGGIPFEFNTIGVDDGIAMGHIGMRYSLPSRDLIADSAETVINAHWFDGVLYMPNCDKITPGMLMASLRTNVPCTFVSGGPMKAGLAPDGKAANLSSVFEAVGAFKDGKMSKEDFLKLEQNACPSCGSCAGM
;
A
#
# COMPACT_ATOMS: atom_id res chain seq x y z
N ALA A 1 -0.60 -16.83 -10.66
CA ALA A 1 -1.14 -15.46 -10.77
C ALA A 1 -0.21 -14.43 -10.13
N ILE A 2 -0.38 -13.18 -10.51
CA ILE A 2 0.14 -12.01 -9.78
C ILE A 2 -1.06 -11.25 -9.26
N CYS A 3 -1.27 -11.25 -7.95
CA CYS A 3 -2.30 -10.49 -7.27
C CYS A 3 -1.69 -9.16 -6.82
N ASN A 4 -1.96 -8.08 -7.58
CA ASN A 4 -1.33 -6.78 -7.40
C ASN A 4 -2.28 -5.79 -6.73
N SER A 5 -1.77 -4.95 -5.85
CA SER A 5 -2.52 -3.84 -5.26
C SER A 5 -2.29 -2.49 -5.96
N TYR A 6 -1.75 -2.51 -7.18
CA TYR A 6 -1.64 -1.29 -7.98
C TYR A 6 -3.00 -0.62 -8.16
N ILE A 7 -3.04 0.66 -7.85
CA ILE A 7 -4.19 1.53 -8.07
C ILE A 7 -3.71 2.98 -8.12
N GLU A 8 -4.18 3.77 -9.10
CA GLU A 8 -3.71 5.14 -9.31
C GLU A 8 -4.14 6.11 -8.21
N ILE A 9 -5.27 5.85 -7.56
CA ILE A 9 -5.80 6.71 -6.48
C ILE A 9 -5.08 6.54 -5.15
N VAL A 10 -4.19 5.57 -5.03
CA VAL A 10 -3.34 5.36 -3.84
C VAL A 10 -1.89 5.70 -4.22
N PRO A 11 -1.36 6.88 -3.82
CA PRO A 11 -0.04 7.34 -4.27
C PRO A 11 1.10 6.36 -3.99
N GLY A 12 1.03 5.67 -2.86
CA GLY A 12 2.02 4.67 -2.47
C GLY A 12 1.98 3.36 -3.27
N HIS A 13 1.04 3.20 -4.20
CA HIS A 13 0.85 1.99 -4.99
C HIS A 13 1.20 2.14 -6.47
N VAL A 14 1.47 3.36 -6.96
CA VAL A 14 1.66 3.62 -8.39
C VAL A 14 2.86 2.86 -8.97
N HIS A 15 3.92 2.68 -8.20
CA HIS A 15 5.14 1.96 -8.61
C HIS A 15 4.95 0.44 -8.68
N LEU A 16 3.88 -0.11 -8.10
CA LEU A 16 3.60 -1.55 -8.14
C LEU A 16 3.31 -2.06 -9.56
N ARG A 17 2.90 -1.18 -10.47
CA ARG A 17 2.76 -1.51 -11.89
C ARG A 17 4.09 -1.94 -12.49
N GLU A 18 5.13 -1.12 -12.30
CA GLU A 18 6.47 -1.40 -12.80
C GLU A 18 7.06 -2.68 -12.16
N LEU A 19 6.88 -2.84 -10.86
CA LEU A 19 7.32 -4.06 -10.15
C LEU A 19 6.61 -5.31 -10.68
N ALA A 20 5.32 -5.23 -11.00
CA ALA A 20 4.59 -6.34 -11.60
C ALA A 20 5.10 -6.70 -12.99
N ASP A 21 5.46 -5.72 -13.80
CA ASP A 21 6.03 -5.98 -15.13
C ASP A 21 7.38 -6.69 -15.02
N ILE A 22 8.25 -6.26 -14.10
CA ILE A 22 9.51 -6.96 -13.80
C ILE A 22 9.22 -8.40 -13.33
N ALA A 23 8.28 -8.59 -12.42
CA ALA A 23 7.91 -9.91 -11.93
C ALA A 23 7.40 -10.83 -13.05
N LYS A 24 6.60 -10.32 -13.99
CA LYS A 24 6.14 -11.08 -15.16
C LYS A 24 7.31 -11.56 -16.03
N GLU A 25 8.31 -10.70 -16.24
CA GLU A 25 9.50 -11.08 -17.00
C GLU A 25 10.28 -12.19 -16.31
N GLU A 26 10.51 -12.10 -15.00
CA GLU A 26 11.23 -13.11 -14.26
C GLU A 26 10.47 -14.45 -14.18
N ILE A 27 9.15 -14.42 -14.03
CA ILE A 27 8.32 -15.62 -14.08
C ILE A 27 8.43 -16.31 -15.44
N ARG A 28 8.41 -15.54 -16.55
CA ARG A 28 8.59 -16.11 -17.91
C ARG A 28 9.97 -16.72 -18.11
N LYS A 29 11.02 -16.06 -17.62
CA LYS A 29 12.40 -16.61 -17.65
C LYS A 29 12.52 -17.92 -16.87
N ALA A 30 11.76 -18.06 -15.79
CA ALA A 30 11.67 -19.29 -15.00
C ALA A 30 10.77 -20.38 -15.63
N GLY A 31 10.19 -20.13 -16.82
CA GLY A 31 9.31 -21.08 -17.53
C GLY A 31 7.84 -21.02 -17.12
N GLY A 32 7.44 -20.06 -16.31
CA GLY A 32 6.05 -19.84 -15.90
C GLY A 32 5.28 -18.94 -16.88
N ILE A 33 3.95 -18.94 -16.74
CA ILE A 33 3.03 -18.07 -17.50
C ILE A 33 2.33 -17.13 -16.54
N PRO A 34 2.74 -15.87 -16.42
CA PRO A 34 2.17 -14.93 -15.48
C PRO A 34 0.87 -14.31 -16.00
N PHE A 35 -0.14 -14.30 -15.16
CA PHE A 35 -1.37 -13.54 -15.34
C PHE A 35 -1.55 -12.60 -14.14
N GLU A 36 -1.74 -11.32 -14.40
CA GLU A 36 -1.96 -10.32 -13.37
C GLU A 36 -3.44 -9.97 -13.24
N PHE A 37 -3.88 -9.80 -12.01
CA PHE A 37 -5.13 -9.14 -11.67
C PHE A 37 -4.92 -8.20 -10.48
N ASN A 38 -5.77 -7.16 -10.39
CA ASN A 38 -5.62 -6.15 -9.35
C ASN A 38 -6.75 -6.27 -8.34
N THR A 39 -6.42 -6.01 -7.07
CA THR A 39 -7.42 -5.80 -6.02
C THR A 39 -7.89 -4.35 -6.00
N ILE A 40 -9.00 -4.10 -5.31
CA ILE A 40 -9.35 -2.75 -4.87
C ILE A 40 -8.35 -2.28 -3.81
N GLY A 41 -8.32 -0.96 -3.57
CA GLY A 41 -7.55 -0.36 -2.49
C GLY A 41 -8.25 0.87 -1.95
N VAL A 42 -8.22 1.02 -0.62
CA VAL A 42 -8.65 2.24 0.07
C VAL A 42 -7.43 2.83 0.77
N ASP A 43 -7.10 4.07 0.43
CA ASP A 43 -6.04 4.81 1.12
C ASP A 43 -6.60 5.41 2.42
N ASP A 44 -6.18 4.86 3.54
CA ASP A 44 -6.59 5.35 4.86
C ASP A 44 -6.18 6.80 5.08
N GLY A 45 -5.00 7.19 4.61
CA GLY A 45 -4.51 8.56 4.74
C GLY A 45 -5.40 9.59 4.03
N ILE A 46 -5.89 9.26 2.83
CA ILE A 46 -6.82 10.10 2.08
C ILE A 46 -8.23 10.04 2.67
N ALA A 47 -8.67 8.87 3.12
CA ALA A 47 -10.01 8.67 3.68
C ALA A 47 -10.17 9.20 5.12
N MET A 48 -9.06 9.43 5.82
CA MET A 48 -9.05 9.90 7.20
C MET A 48 -9.70 11.27 7.34
N GLY A 49 -10.53 11.43 8.38
CA GLY A 49 -11.21 12.71 8.68
C GLY A 49 -12.55 12.91 7.96
N HIS A 50 -12.98 11.98 7.11
CA HIS A 50 -14.30 12.01 6.48
C HIS A 50 -14.97 10.62 6.45
N ILE A 51 -16.20 10.55 5.95
CA ILE A 51 -17.03 9.34 5.98
C ILE A 51 -16.39 8.17 5.21
N GLY A 52 -15.51 8.42 4.26
CA GLY A 52 -14.78 7.42 3.48
C GLY A 52 -13.99 6.44 4.34
N MET A 53 -13.55 6.86 5.54
CA MET A 53 -12.81 5.99 6.46
C MET A 53 -13.62 4.75 6.91
N ARG A 54 -14.94 4.78 6.82
CA ARG A 54 -15.81 3.64 7.12
C ARG A 54 -15.63 2.46 6.17
N TYR A 55 -15.07 2.70 4.98
CA TYR A 55 -14.82 1.68 3.96
C TYR A 55 -13.43 1.05 4.07
N SER A 56 -12.53 1.63 4.87
CA SER A 56 -11.16 1.14 5.03
C SER A 56 -11.14 -0.30 5.56
N LEU A 57 -11.64 -0.52 6.77
CA LEU A 57 -11.62 -1.86 7.38
C LEU A 57 -12.42 -2.91 6.60
N PRO A 58 -13.64 -2.64 6.11
CA PRO A 58 -14.38 -3.60 5.28
C PRO A 58 -13.67 -3.97 3.99
N SER A 59 -12.83 -3.10 3.42
CA SER A 59 -12.08 -3.40 2.19
C SER A 59 -11.14 -4.60 2.35
N ARG A 60 -10.63 -4.87 3.54
CA ARG A 60 -9.79 -6.02 3.83
C ARG A 60 -10.49 -7.34 3.49
N ASP A 61 -11.73 -7.50 3.92
CA ASP A 61 -12.50 -8.72 3.68
C ASP A 61 -12.89 -8.84 2.21
N LEU A 62 -13.28 -7.73 1.56
CA LEU A 62 -13.56 -7.69 0.12
C LEU A 62 -12.33 -8.06 -0.72
N ILE A 63 -11.13 -7.60 -0.33
CA ILE A 63 -9.88 -7.97 -0.98
C ILE A 63 -9.64 -9.47 -0.84
N ALA A 64 -9.81 -10.02 0.35
CA ALA A 64 -9.67 -11.45 0.59
C ALA A 64 -10.63 -12.27 -0.26
N ASP A 65 -11.91 -11.92 -0.26
CA ASP A 65 -12.96 -12.61 -0.99
C ASP A 65 -12.77 -12.53 -2.51
N SER A 66 -12.39 -11.35 -3.03
CA SER A 66 -12.16 -11.16 -4.46
C SER A 66 -10.92 -11.93 -4.95
N ALA A 67 -9.83 -11.88 -4.20
CA ALA A 67 -8.60 -12.61 -4.53
C ALA A 67 -8.82 -14.12 -4.48
N GLU A 68 -9.46 -14.64 -3.43
CA GLU A 68 -9.85 -16.04 -3.31
C GLU A 68 -10.72 -16.49 -4.50
N THR A 69 -11.70 -15.67 -4.86
CA THR A 69 -12.59 -15.96 -5.99
C THR A 69 -11.84 -16.10 -7.30
N VAL A 70 -10.96 -15.14 -7.62
CA VAL A 70 -10.18 -15.16 -8.87
C VAL A 70 -9.23 -16.35 -8.91
N ILE A 71 -8.52 -16.61 -7.81
CA ILE A 71 -7.51 -17.68 -7.73
C ILE A 71 -8.18 -19.05 -7.92
N ASN A 72 -9.25 -19.31 -7.20
CA ASN A 72 -9.95 -20.59 -7.25
C ASN A 72 -10.71 -20.79 -8.57
N ALA A 73 -11.37 -19.73 -9.09
CA ALA A 73 -12.14 -19.85 -10.34
C ALA A 73 -11.25 -20.12 -11.55
N HIS A 74 -10.01 -19.65 -11.56
CA HIS A 74 -9.08 -19.81 -12.68
C HIS A 74 -8.01 -20.89 -12.45
N TRP A 75 -8.05 -21.58 -11.31
CA TRP A 75 -7.17 -22.71 -11.02
C TRP A 75 -5.68 -22.40 -11.18
N PHE A 76 -5.21 -21.31 -10.59
CA PHE A 76 -3.80 -20.95 -10.64
C PHE A 76 -2.93 -21.91 -9.83
N ASP A 77 -1.76 -22.29 -10.38
CA ASP A 77 -0.79 -23.19 -9.72
C ASP A 77 0.01 -22.52 -8.62
N GLY A 78 0.11 -21.18 -8.66
CA GLY A 78 0.84 -20.39 -7.68
C GLY A 78 0.48 -18.92 -7.74
N VAL A 79 0.74 -18.19 -6.67
CA VAL A 79 0.39 -16.77 -6.55
C VAL A 79 1.56 -15.94 -6.02
N LEU A 80 1.90 -14.90 -6.76
CA LEU A 80 2.70 -13.80 -6.27
C LEU A 80 1.76 -12.69 -5.77
N TYR A 81 1.76 -12.43 -4.49
CA TYR A 81 1.04 -11.31 -3.90
C TYR A 81 1.94 -10.08 -3.82
N MET A 82 1.43 -8.95 -4.30
CA MET A 82 2.14 -7.67 -4.27
C MET A 82 1.33 -6.63 -3.48
N PRO A 83 1.33 -6.75 -2.13
CA PRO A 83 0.57 -5.85 -1.27
C PRO A 83 1.37 -4.60 -0.91
N ASN A 84 0.62 -3.55 -0.61
CA ASN A 84 0.99 -2.43 0.23
C ASN A 84 -0.22 -2.06 1.08
N CYS A 85 -0.05 -1.15 2.05
CA CYS A 85 -1.13 -0.66 2.88
C CYS A 85 -1.66 -1.65 3.94
N ASP A 86 -2.14 -1.09 5.04
CA ASP A 86 -2.49 -1.78 6.29
C ASP A 86 -3.78 -2.64 6.24
N LYS A 87 -4.64 -2.45 5.24
CA LYS A 87 -5.82 -3.32 5.02
C LYS A 87 -5.63 -4.28 3.85
N ILE A 88 -4.86 -3.88 2.84
CA ILE A 88 -4.63 -4.69 1.65
C ILE A 88 -3.70 -5.86 1.97
N THR A 89 -2.62 -5.61 2.69
CA THR A 89 -1.68 -6.66 3.11
C THR A 89 -2.37 -7.80 3.88
N PRO A 90 -3.12 -7.53 4.97
CA PRO A 90 -3.84 -8.59 5.66
C PRO A 90 -4.97 -9.21 4.82
N GLY A 91 -5.62 -8.45 3.92
CA GLY A 91 -6.59 -8.99 3.00
C GLY A 91 -5.99 -10.05 2.08
N MET A 92 -4.83 -9.78 1.48
CA MET A 92 -4.10 -10.75 0.67
C MET A 92 -3.57 -11.93 1.47
N LEU A 93 -3.13 -11.72 2.72
CA LEU A 93 -2.75 -12.81 3.63
C LEU A 93 -3.93 -13.74 3.93
N MET A 94 -5.11 -13.17 4.19
CA MET A 94 -6.34 -13.95 4.39
C MET A 94 -6.64 -14.80 3.15
N ALA A 95 -6.58 -14.22 1.95
CA ALA A 95 -6.78 -14.94 0.69
C ALA A 95 -5.78 -16.10 0.54
N SER A 96 -4.51 -15.86 0.82
CA SER A 96 -3.46 -16.89 0.70
C SER A 96 -3.70 -18.08 1.61
N LEU A 97 -4.14 -17.84 2.85
CA LEU A 97 -4.47 -18.89 3.81
C LEU A 97 -5.73 -19.67 3.43
N ARG A 98 -6.72 -19.01 2.80
CA ARG A 98 -7.97 -19.64 2.37
C ARG A 98 -7.78 -20.51 1.12
N THR A 99 -6.98 -20.04 0.16
CA THR A 99 -6.77 -20.74 -1.12
C THR A 99 -5.80 -21.91 -0.99
N ASN A 100 -4.87 -21.86 -0.03
CA ASN A 100 -3.83 -22.86 0.20
C ASN A 100 -3.05 -23.26 -1.06
N VAL A 101 -2.82 -22.30 -1.96
CA VAL A 101 -2.00 -22.43 -3.16
C VAL A 101 -0.59 -21.95 -2.84
N PRO A 102 0.48 -22.57 -3.38
CA PRO A 102 1.85 -22.05 -3.20
C PRO A 102 1.95 -20.58 -3.52
N CYS A 103 2.46 -19.79 -2.59
CA CYS A 103 2.51 -18.35 -2.77
C CYS A 103 3.76 -17.70 -2.18
N THR A 104 4.05 -16.50 -2.67
CA THR A 104 5.05 -15.61 -2.08
C THR A 104 4.52 -14.19 -2.05
N PHE A 105 5.12 -13.37 -1.19
CA PHE A 105 4.75 -11.97 -1.01
C PHE A 105 5.94 -11.07 -1.35
N VAL A 106 5.67 -10.05 -2.17
CA VAL A 106 6.62 -8.97 -2.47
C VAL A 106 5.95 -7.66 -2.11
N SER A 107 6.35 -7.09 -0.97
CA SER A 107 5.85 -5.78 -0.55
C SER A 107 6.41 -4.68 -1.45
N GLY A 108 5.63 -3.64 -1.69
CA GLY A 108 6.07 -2.44 -2.42
C GLY A 108 7.11 -1.59 -1.67
N GLY A 109 7.48 -1.98 -0.46
CA GLY A 109 8.52 -1.36 0.35
C GLY A 109 8.02 -0.32 1.35
N PRO A 110 8.84 0.03 2.34
CA PRO A 110 8.48 0.98 3.38
C PRO A 110 8.50 2.43 2.87
N MET A 111 7.70 3.26 3.51
CA MET A 111 7.71 4.71 3.33
C MET A 111 9.03 5.30 3.86
N LYS A 112 9.78 5.99 3.01
CA LYS A 112 11.04 6.61 3.41
C LYS A 112 10.76 7.85 4.28
N ALA A 113 11.45 7.95 5.42
CA ALA A 113 11.42 9.16 6.22
C ALA A 113 12.13 10.32 5.50
N GLY A 114 11.57 11.51 5.65
CA GLY A 114 12.15 12.77 5.20
C GLY A 114 12.85 13.51 6.33
N LEU A 115 12.99 14.82 6.18
CA LEU A 115 13.63 15.70 7.15
C LEU A 115 12.65 16.81 7.59
N ALA A 116 12.53 16.96 8.90
CA ALA A 116 11.87 18.13 9.49
C ALA A 116 12.72 19.41 9.30
N PRO A 117 12.13 20.62 9.50
CA PRO A 117 12.87 21.88 9.42
C PRO A 117 14.07 21.97 10.36
N ASP A 118 14.06 21.24 11.48
CA ASP A 118 15.17 21.15 12.44
C ASP A 118 16.24 20.10 12.06
N GLY A 119 16.11 19.46 10.89
CA GLY A 119 17.04 18.45 10.38
C GLY A 119 16.84 17.05 10.92
N LYS A 120 15.86 16.81 11.80
CA LYS A 120 15.55 15.48 12.29
C LYS A 120 14.75 14.67 11.29
N ALA A 121 14.84 13.35 11.38
CA ALA A 121 14.02 12.45 10.60
C ALA A 121 12.52 12.68 10.89
N ALA A 122 11.73 12.82 9.83
CA ALA A 122 10.30 13.05 9.92
C ALA A 122 9.54 12.03 9.05
N ASN A 123 8.41 11.60 9.54
CA ASN A 123 7.52 10.67 8.87
C ASN A 123 6.06 11.11 9.03
N LEU A 124 5.11 10.28 8.61
CA LEU A 124 3.69 10.58 8.70
C LEU A 124 3.25 10.92 10.15
N SER A 125 3.74 10.20 11.15
CA SER A 125 3.42 10.49 12.56
C SER A 125 3.88 11.89 12.98
N SER A 126 5.06 12.31 12.50
CA SER A 126 5.58 13.66 12.75
C SER A 126 4.66 14.76 12.22
N VAL A 127 3.99 14.51 11.06
CA VAL A 127 3.01 15.47 10.51
C VAL A 127 1.76 15.55 11.39
N PHE A 128 1.26 14.43 11.90
CA PHE A 128 0.12 14.44 12.83
C PHE A 128 0.45 15.17 14.14
N GLU A 129 1.62 14.94 14.70
CA GLU A 129 2.11 15.68 15.90
C GLU A 129 2.23 17.18 15.60
N ALA A 130 2.69 17.55 14.43
CA ALA A 130 2.84 18.94 14.02
C ALA A 130 1.48 19.68 13.90
N VAL A 131 0.41 18.98 13.51
CA VAL A 131 -0.95 19.56 13.50
C VAL A 131 -1.33 20.04 14.93
N GLY A 132 -1.03 19.23 15.95
CA GLY A 132 -1.25 19.61 17.34
C GLY A 132 -0.37 20.80 17.75
N ALA A 133 0.92 20.74 17.45
CA ALA A 133 1.86 21.80 17.79
C ALA A 133 1.51 23.14 17.09
N PHE A 134 1.06 23.10 15.85
CA PHE A 134 0.60 24.27 15.13
C PHE A 134 -0.68 24.88 15.76
N LYS A 135 -1.66 24.04 16.11
CA LYS A 135 -2.89 24.51 16.79
C LYS A 135 -2.61 25.14 18.16
N ASP A 136 -1.63 24.59 18.87
CA ASP A 136 -1.19 25.13 20.17
C ASP A 136 -0.28 26.36 20.07
N GLY A 137 0.01 26.86 18.86
CA GLY A 137 0.89 28.00 18.63
C GLY A 137 2.39 27.72 18.93
N LYS A 138 2.78 26.45 19.03
CA LYS A 138 4.16 26.01 19.28
C LYS A 138 4.98 25.84 18.01
N MET A 139 4.36 25.87 16.84
CA MET A 139 4.98 25.73 15.52
C MET A 139 4.47 26.85 14.62
N SER A 140 5.38 27.43 13.81
CA SER A 140 5.01 28.41 12.77
C SER A 140 4.27 27.72 11.61
N LYS A 141 3.44 28.48 10.90
CA LYS A 141 2.79 27.97 9.67
C LYS A 141 3.80 27.57 8.61
N GLU A 142 4.90 28.29 8.52
CA GLU A 142 5.97 28.01 7.55
C GLU A 142 6.64 26.66 7.85
N ASP A 143 7.00 26.40 9.11
CA ASP A 143 7.63 25.14 9.51
C ASP A 143 6.66 23.96 9.37
N PHE A 144 5.38 24.18 9.67
CA PHE A 144 4.34 23.16 9.48
C PHE A 144 4.24 22.75 7.99
N LEU A 145 4.16 23.71 7.08
CA LEU A 145 4.09 23.43 5.64
C LEU A 145 5.38 22.77 5.11
N LYS A 146 6.54 23.20 5.58
CA LYS A 146 7.81 22.56 5.23
C LYS A 146 7.86 21.10 5.70
N LEU A 147 7.39 20.83 6.92
CA LEU A 147 7.34 19.48 7.43
C LEU A 147 6.39 18.60 6.60
N GLU A 148 5.18 19.09 6.31
CA GLU A 148 4.20 18.38 5.48
C GLU A 148 4.78 17.99 4.11
N GLN A 149 5.49 18.90 3.45
CA GLN A 149 6.09 18.67 2.14
C GLN A 149 7.27 17.70 2.17
N ASN A 150 7.99 17.59 3.28
CA ASN A 150 9.25 16.86 3.35
C ASN A 150 9.18 15.55 4.17
N ALA A 151 8.11 15.31 4.91
CA ALA A 151 8.02 14.15 5.81
C ALA A 151 8.04 12.80 5.09
N CYS A 152 7.50 12.72 3.88
CA CYS A 152 7.40 11.50 3.09
C CYS A 152 7.89 11.75 1.66
N PRO A 153 9.20 11.78 1.40
CA PRO A 153 9.77 12.17 0.11
C PRO A 153 9.69 11.10 -0.98
N SER A 154 9.19 9.92 -0.68
CA SER A 154 9.04 8.83 -1.64
C SER A 154 7.57 8.53 -1.92
N CYS A 155 7.20 7.32 -2.18
CA CYS A 155 5.91 6.87 -2.72
C CYS A 155 4.60 7.40 -2.06
N GLY A 156 4.64 8.30 -1.09
CA GLY A 156 3.45 8.90 -0.52
C GLY A 156 2.69 8.00 0.46
N SER A 157 1.45 8.36 0.71
CA SER A 157 0.58 7.72 1.68
C SER A 157 0.34 6.23 1.38
N CYS A 158 0.31 5.40 2.41
CA CYS A 158 0.13 3.95 2.32
C CYS A 158 1.22 3.19 1.52
N ALA A 159 2.37 3.81 1.27
CA ALA A 159 3.55 3.08 0.80
C ALA A 159 4.23 2.44 2.01
N GLY A 160 4.09 1.19 2.17
CA GLY A 160 4.90 0.46 3.11
C GLY A 160 4.22 0.15 4.44
N MET A 161 3.79 -1.00 4.48
CA MET A 161 3.61 -1.81 5.68
C MET A 161 4.15 -3.21 5.43
#